data_b859ab869970d116619302850bd1eaa3
#
_entry.id   b859ab869970d116619302850bd1eaa3
#
_cell.length_a   1.000
_cell.length_b   1.000
_cell.length_c   1.000
_cell.angle_alpha   90.00
_cell.angle_beta   90.00
_cell.angle_gamma   90.00
#
_symmetry.space_group_name_H-M   'P 1'
#
loop_
_entity.id
_entity.type
_entity.pdbx_description
1 polymer ?
#
loop_
_entity_poly.entity_id
_entity_poly.type
_entity_poly.pdbx_seq_one_letter_code
_entity_poly.pdbx_strand_id
1 'polypeptide(L)'
;MHVSANVLLPDQGTGPFHTLYLLHGLSDDHSMWLRRTRIEHYLLGKPLIVVMPQGFRGFYTNNTDGPRYADYIVNDVVGATERFFPAHKNRSARHIGGLSMGGYGALRLGLGFPEHFESVHSHSGALLYPNGGAPRDSSLFGTHEYPQIFGRSSAVGTDHDLLHLAATFPANKPRPRILIDCGTEDFLIDQNRQASAAFKRIGLAHSYREFSGAHNWDYWDIHIRAAIDFHLNDTTNVEA
;
A
#
# COMPACT_ATOMS: atom_id res chain seq x y z
N MET A 1 19.17 -10.56 -2.90
CA MET A 1 18.79 -9.91 -1.62
C MET A 1 18.15 -10.98 -0.73
N HIS A 2 18.60 -11.13 0.51
CA HIS A 2 17.90 -11.98 1.48
C HIS A 2 16.81 -11.15 2.12
N VAL A 3 15.58 -11.61 2.01
CA VAL A 3 14.39 -10.92 2.52
C VAL A 3 13.48 -11.92 3.23
N SER A 4 12.68 -11.43 4.15
CA SER A 4 11.67 -12.21 4.86
C SER A 4 10.27 -11.69 4.55
N ALA A 5 9.29 -12.54 4.69
CA ALA A 5 7.89 -12.17 4.70
C ALA A 5 7.15 -13.01 5.74
N ASN A 6 6.18 -12.43 6.41
CA ASN A 6 5.19 -13.19 7.18
C ASN A 6 3.97 -13.46 6.29
N VAL A 7 3.37 -14.62 6.46
CA VAL A 7 2.17 -15.01 5.73
C VAL A 7 1.13 -15.54 6.72
N LEU A 8 -0.05 -14.94 6.72
CA LEU A 8 -1.22 -15.44 7.41
C LEU A 8 -2.09 -16.21 6.43
N LEU A 9 -2.46 -17.42 6.79
CA LEU A 9 -3.34 -18.27 6.01
C LEU A 9 -4.73 -18.31 6.64
N PRO A 10 -5.80 -18.43 5.85
CA PRO A 10 -7.14 -18.65 6.38
C PRO A 10 -7.20 -19.85 7.32
N ASP A 11 -7.93 -19.70 8.41
CA ASP A 11 -8.17 -20.77 9.40
C ASP A 11 -9.18 -21.82 8.91
N GLN A 12 -9.92 -21.53 7.83
CA GLN A 12 -10.95 -22.39 7.27
C GLN A 12 -10.88 -22.45 5.73
N GLY A 13 -11.36 -23.55 5.18
CA GLY A 13 -11.43 -23.76 3.73
C GLY A 13 -10.14 -24.34 3.12
N THR A 14 -10.21 -24.69 1.86
CA THR A 14 -9.09 -25.32 1.11
C THR A 14 -8.52 -24.43 0.02
N GLY A 15 -9.12 -23.23 -0.18
CA GLY A 15 -8.74 -22.32 -1.26
C GLY A 15 -9.24 -22.75 -2.65
N PRO A 16 -8.76 -22.11 -3.73
CA PRO A 16 -7.83 -20.99 -3.67
C PRO A 16 -8.45 -19.73 -3.06
N PHE A 17 -7.62 -18.92 -2.37
CA PHE A 17 -8.04 -17.75 -1.62
C PHE A 17 -7.62 -16.44 -2.29
N HIS A 18 -8.30 -15.35 -1.97
CA HIS A 18 -7.81 -13.99 -2.23
C HIS A 18 -6.53 -13.72 -1.47
N THR A 19 -5.70 -12.80 -1.98
CA THR A 19 -4.43 -12.42 -1.32
C THR A 19 -4.33 -10.91 -1.18
N LEU A 20 -4.02 -10.46 0.04
CA LEU A 20 -3.63 -9.08 0.34
C LEU A 20 -2.12 -9.01 0.60
N TYR A 21 -1.41 -8.23 -0.20
CA TYR A 21 -0.02 -7.85 0.04
C TYR A 21 0.00 -6.59 0.89
N LEU A 22 0.39 -6.72 2.17
CA LEU A 22 0.26 -5.68 3.18
C LEU A 22 1.63 -5.08 3.53
N LEU A 23 1.84 -3.84 3.12
CA LEU A 23 3.12 -3.15 3.14
C LEU A 23 3.31 -2.35 4.43
N HIS A 24 4.49 -2.44 5.03
CA HIS A 24 4.86 -1.71 6.24
C HIS A 24 5.32 -0.26 5.96
N GLY A 25 5.44 0.55 7.00
CA GLY A 25 5.91 1.92 6.96
C GLY A 25 7.44 2.08 6.94
N LEU A 26 7.89 3.33 6.87
CA LEU A 26 9.31 3.65 6.94
C LEU A 26 9.86 3.28 8.33
N SER A 27 11.04 2.64 8.37
CA SER A 27 11.70 2.13 9.59
C SER A 27 11.01 0.96 10.27
N ASP A 28 9.93 0.44 9.70
CA ASP A 28 9.29 -0.81 10.09
C ASP A 28 9.92 -2.02 9.34
N ASP A 29 9.37 -3.20 9.58
CA ASP A 29 9.72 -4.44 8.91
C ASP A 29 8.49 -5.34 8.67
N HIS A 30 8.72 -6.49 8.05
CA HIS A 30 7.69 -7.50 7.74
C HIS A 30 6.92 -8.04 8.96
N SER A 31 7.39 -7.81 10.20
CA SER A 31 6.75 -8.31 11.42
C SER A 31 5.80 -7.30 12.08
N MET A 32 5.86 -6.03 11.66
CA MET A 32 5.22 -4.95 12.41
C MET A 32 3.70 -5.03 12.44
N TRP A 33 3.06 -5.42 11.35
CA TRP A 33 1.61 -5.64 11.34
C TRP A 33 1.15 -6.69 12.35
N LEU A 34 1.92 -7.79 12.52
CA LEU A 34 1.63 -8.82 13.51
C LEU A 34 1.88 -8.34 14.94
N ARG A 35 2.96 -7.58 15.15
CA ARG A 35 3.40 -7.17 16.51
C ARG A 35 2.62 -5.99 17.05
N ARG A 36 2.02 -5.16 16.17
CA ARG A 36 1.44 -3.87 16.57
C ARG A 36 -0.07 -3.81 16.35
N THR A 37 -0.66 -4.85 15.76
CA THR A 37 -2.10 -4.91 15.49
C THR A 37 -2.68 -6.25 15.92
N ARG A 38 -4.00 -6.32 15.93
CA ARG A 38 -4.75 -7.58 16.12
C ARG A 38 -5.16 -8.21 14.79
N ILE A 39 -4.36 -8.05 13.75
CA ILE A 39 -4.69 -8.49 12.40
C ILE A 39 -5.07 -9.98 12.31
N GLU A 40 -4.40 -10.84 13.06
CA GLU A 40 -4.73 -12.27 13.13
C GLU A 40 -6.17 -12.49 13.60
N HIS A 41 -6.61 -11.73 14.61
CA HIS A 41 -7.98 -11.79 15.10
C HIS A 41 -8.99 -11.26 14.06
N TYR A 42 -8.65 -10.22 13.33
CA TYR A 42 -9.53 -9.63 12.30
C TYR A 42 -9.70 -10.51 11.07
N LEU A 43 -8.80 -11.48 10.87
CA LEU A 43 -8.81 -12.42 9.77
C LEU A 43 -9.55 -13.74 10.08
N LEU A 44 -9.97 -13.95 11.34
CA LEU A 44 -10.72 -15.16 11.71
C LEU A 44 -11.97 -15.32 10.84
N GLY A 45 -12.10 -16.46 10.19
CA GLY A 45 -13.20 -16.79 9.27
C GLY A 45 -13.17 -16.04 7.93
N LYS A 46 -12.17 -15.21 7.65
CA LYS A 46 -12.03 -14.52 6.35
C LYS A 46 -11.24 -15.39 5.35
N PRO A 47 -11.72 -15.57 4.11
CA PRO A 47 -11.02 -16.35 3.09
C PRO A 47 -9.91 -15.53 2.40
N LEU A 48 -8.96 -15.02 3.19
CA LEU A 48 -7.94 -14.08 2.75
C LEU A 48 -6.55 -14.49 3.24
N ILE A 49 -5.62 -14.72 2.31
CA ILE A 49 -4.20 -14.81 2.60
C ILE A 49 -3.65 -13.39 2.78
N VAL A 50 -2.89 -13.11 3.84
CA VAL A 50 -2.20 -11.84 4.01
C VAL A 50 -0.70 -12.07 3.98
N VAL A 51 -0.01 -11.42 3.04
CA VAL A 51 1.45 -11.48 2.86
C VAL A 51 2.05 -10.15 3.26
N MET A 52 2.95 -10.16 4.23
CA MET A 52 3.64 -8.97 4.77
C MET A 52 5.12 -9.04 4.39
N PRO A 53 5.53 -8.53 3.22
CA PRO A 53 6.91 -8.60 2.77
C PRO A 53 7.79 -7.52 3.41
N GLN A 54 9.09 -7.82 3.54
CA GLN A 54 10.09 -6.82 3.90
C GLN A 54 10.35 -5.88 2.72
N GLY A 55 10.18 -4.57 2.95
CA GLY A 55 10.42 -3.52 1.95
C GLY A 55 11.57 -2.57 2.33
N PHE A 56 12.17 -2.76 3.51
CA PHE A 56 13.17 -1.85 4.07
C PHE A 56 12.72 -0.38 3.98
N ARG A 57 13.59 0.51 3.52
CA ARG A 57 13.32 1.94 3.34
C ARG A 57 13.15 2.34 1.86
N GLY A 58 12.89 1.35 0.98
CA GLY A 58 12.95 1.50 -0.47
C GLY A 58 11.69 2.05 -1.14
N PHE A 59 10.69 2.51 -0.37
CA PHE A 59 9.43 3.07 -0.87
C PHE A 59 8.70 2.18 -1.90
N TYR A 60 8.99 0.88 -1.90
CA TYR A 60 8.38 -0.10 -2.82
C TYR A 60 8.49 0.32 -4.29
N THR A 61 9.58 1.01 -4.64
CA THR A 61 9.90 1.43 -6.00
C THR A 61 11.20 0.77 -6.49
N ASN A 62 11.45 0.79 -7.77
CA ASN A 62 12.77 0.42 -8.29
C ASN A 62 13.70 1.60 -8.02
N ASN A 63 14.59 1.47 -7.05
CA ASN A 63 15.48 2.55 -6.66
C ASN A 63 16.42 2.89 -7.81
N THR A 64 16.71 4.18 -7.97
CA THR A 64 17.65 4.66 -8.99
C THR A 64 19.05 4.12 -8.75
N ASP A 65 19.47 4.07 -7.49
CA ASP A 65 20.75 3.50 -7.05
C ASP A 65 20.49 2.56 -5.88
N GLY A 66 20.14 1.29 -6.19
CA GLY A 66 19.82 0.32 -5.17
C GLY A 66 18.88 -0.81 -5.64
N PRO A 67 18.25 -1.49 -4.69
CA PRO A 67 17.37 -2.61 -5.00
C PRO A 67 16.11 -2.20 -5.78
N ARG A 68 15.61 -3.12 -6.58
CA ARG A 68 14.40 -2.99 -7.40
C ARG A 68 13.18 -3.49 -6.61
N TYR A 69 12.71 -2.73 -5.62
CA TYR A 69 11.63 -3.18 -4.73
C TYR A 69 10.28 -3.33 -5.43
N ALA A 70 9.99 -2.55 -6.46
CA ALA A 70 8.75 -2.73 -7.22
C ALA A 70 8.72 -4.10 -7.92
N ASP A 71 9.78 -4.44 -8.63
CA ASP A 71 9.90 -5.73 -9.31
C ASP A 71 9.89 -6.89 -8.30
N TYR A 72 10.58 -6.72 -7.16
CA TYR A 72 10.55 -7.70 -6.08
C TYR A 72 9.12 -7.98 -5.59
N ILE A 73 8.30 -6.94 -5.35
CA ILE A 73 6.92 -7.16 -4.90
C ILE A 73 6.08 -7.82 -6.02
N VAL A 74 6.07 -7.24 -7.21
CA VAL A 74 5.12 -7.68 -8.27
C VAL A 74 5.51 -8.99 -8.94
N ASN A 75 6.80 -9.34 -8.97
CA ASN A 75 7.26 -10.57 -9.60
C ASN A 75 7.60 -11.64 -8.57
N ASP A 76 8.51 -11.32 -7.63
CA ASP A 76 9.05 -12.35 -6.74
C ASP A 76 8.07 -12.71 -5.62
N VAL A 77 7.52 -11.71 -4.91
CA VAL A 77 6.60 -11.95 -3.79
C VAL A 77 5.29 -12.52 -4.29
N VAL A 78 4.70 -11.92 -5.33
CA VAL A 78 3.46 -12.44 -5.95
C VAL A 78 3.69 -13.84 -6.49
N GLY A 79 4.74 -14.05 -7.28
CA GLY A 79 5.05 -15.36 -7.87
C GLY A 79 5.33 -16.45 -6.83
N ALA A 80 6.05 -16.14 -5.75
CA ALA A 80 6.29 -17.06 -4.65
C ALA A 80 4.99 -17.41 -3.91
N THR A 81 4.16 -16.39 -3.63
CA THR A 81 2.86 -16.59 -2.96
C THR A 81 1.99 -17.55 -3.75
N GLU A 82 1.83 -17.34 -5.04
CA GLU A 82 0.98 -18.17 -5.92
C GLU A 82 1.56 -19.55 -6.21
N ARG A 83 2.85 -19.73 -5.98
CA ARG A 83 3.53 -21.02 -6.13
C ARG A 83 3.43 -21.89 -4.88
N PHE A 84 3.53 -21.30 -3.69
CA PHE A 84 3.70 -22.05 -2.44
C PHE A 84 2.43 -22.11 -1.59
N PHE A 85 1.46 -21.22 -1.82
CA PHE A 85 0.21 -21.16 -1.05
C PHE A 85 -1.01 -21.35 -1.94
N PRO A 86 -2.17 -21.73 -1.38
CA PRO A 86 -3.42 -21.93 -2.13
C PRO A 86 -4.05 -20.59 -2.50
N ALA A 87 -3.33 -19.77 -3.24
CA ALA A 87 -3.74 -18.43 -3.70
C ALA A 87 -4.31 -18.49 -5.13
N HIS A 88 -5.31 -17.66 -5.40
CA HIS A 88 -5.74 -17.40 -6.78
C HIS A 88 -4.62 -16.73 -7.58
N LYS A 89 -4.49 -17.13 -8.88
CA LYS A 89 -3.44 -16.61 -9.78
C LYS A 89 -3.94 -15.55 -10.75
N ASN A 90 -4.99 -14.85 -10.41
CA ASN A 90 -5.57 -13.82 -11.27
C ASN A 90 -5.67 -12.48 -10.54
N ARG A 91 -5.73 -11.40 -11.33
CA ARG A 91 -5.82 -10.02 -10.85
C ARG A 91 -6.99 -9.80 -9.88
N SER A 92 -8.17 -10.37 -10.22
CA SER A 92 -9.41 -10.10 -9.45
C SER A 92 -9.34 -10.57 -7.99
N ALA A 93 -8.38 -11.41 -7.64
CA ALA A 93 -8.17 -11.90 -6.29
C ALA A 93 -6.86 -11.39 -5.64
N ARG A 94 -6.13 -10.46 -6.31
CA ARG A 94 -4.94 -9.83 -5.74
C ARG A 94 -5.25 -8.43 -5.27
N HIS A 95 -4.88 -8.14 -4.05
CA HIS A 95 -5.08 -6.87 -3.38
C HIS A 95 -3.75 -6.38 -2.80
N ILE A 96 -3.57 -5.07 -2.68
CA ILE A 96 -2.38 -4.49 -2.09
C ILE A 96 -2.77 -3.32 -1.20
N GLY A 97 -2.06 -3.13 -0.10
CA GLY A 97 -2.30 -2.00 0.77
C GLY A 97 -1.15 -1.78 1.74
N GLY A 98 -1.24 -0.74 2.52
CA GLY A 98 -0.23 -0.45 3.53
C GLY A 98 -0.38 0.90 4.18
N LEU A 99 0.54 1.20 5.09
CA LEU A 99 0.57 2.44 5.84
C LEU A 99 1.77 3.32 5.47
N SER A 100 1.61 4.64 5.54
CA SER A 100 2.70 5.61 5.38
C SER A 100 3.49 5.38 4.08
N MET A 101 4.78 5.04 4.15
CA MET A 101 5.59 4.58 3.01
C MET A 101 4.91 3.43 2.25
N GLY A 102 4.33 2.46 2.97
CA GLY A 102 3.60 1.34 2.37
C GLY A 102 2.30 1.76 1.69
N GLY A 103 1.63 2.80 2.19
CA GLY A 103 0.46 3.40 1.56
C GLY A 103 0.80 4.06 0.22
N TYR A 104 1.91 4.79 0.16
CA TYR A 104 2.47 5.28 -1.10
C TYR A 104 2.82 4.11 -2.03
N GLY A 105 3.55 3.11 -1.52
CA GLY A 105 3.97 1.94 -2.29
C GLY A 105 2.80 1.19 -2.90
N ALA A 106 1.73 0.98 -2.13
CA ALA A 106 0.51 0.31 -2.59
C ALA A 106 -0.14 1.05 -3.76
N LEU A 107 -0.32 2.37 -3.64
CA LEU A 107 -0.88 3.18 -4.74
C LEU A 107 0.06 3.21 -5.96
N ARG A 108 1.36 3.36 -5.75
CA ARG A 108 2.34 3.32 -6.84
C ARG A 108 2.31 2.01 -7.60
N LEU A 109 2.26 0.87 -6.87
CA LEU A 109 2.23 -0.45 -7.49
C LEU A 109 0.87 -0.72 -8.16
N GLY A 110 -0.24 -0.33 -7.54
CA GLY A 110 -1.56 -0.50 -8.12
C GLY A 110 -1.82 0.32 -9.37
N LEU A 111 -1.28 1.54 -9.45
CA LEU A 111 -1.40 2.41 -10.63
C LEU A 111 -0.34 2.09 -11.70
N GLY A 112 0.88 1.75 -11.29
CA GLY A 112 1.98 1.47 -12.21
C GLY A 112 1.97 0.06 -12.81
N PHE A 113 1.26 -0.89 -12.18
CA PHE A 113 1.14 -2.27 -12.65
C PHE A 113 -0.35 -2.69 -12.70
N PRO A 114 -1.15 -2.11 -13.59
CA PRO A 114 -2.61 -2.25 -13.60
C PRO A 114 -3.12 -3.67 -13.77
N GLU A 115 -2.30 -4.57 -14.32
CA GLU A 115 -2.63 -5.99 -14.54
C GLU A 115 -2.48 -6.83 -13.25
N HIS A 116 -1.95 -6.26 -12.16
CA HIS A 116 -1.61 -7.05 -10.98
C HIS A 116 -2.70 -7.02 -9.90
N PHE A 117 -3.28 -5.86 -9.60
CA PHE A 117 -4.10 -5.69 -8.39
C PHE A 117 -5.51 -5.21 -8.69
N GLU A 118 -6.48 -5.85 -8.06
CA GLU A 118 -7.92 -5.51 -8.16
C GLU A 118 -8.27 -4.32 -7.28
N SER A 119 -7.67 -4.26 -6.09
CA SER A 119 -7.93 -3.16 -5.16
C SER A 119 -6.69 -2.75 -4.39
N VAL A 120 -6.68 -1.49 -3.98
CA VAL A 120 -5.57 -0.83 -3.29
C VAL A 120 -6.10 -0.10 -2.07
N HIS A 121 -5.44 -0.21 -0.90
CA HIS A 121 -5.68 0.72 0.20
C HIS A 121 -4.42 1.44 0.65
N SER A 122 -4.61 2.64 1.22
CA SER A 122 -3.55 3.45 1.79
C SER A 122 -4.01 4.07 3.10
N HIS A 123 -3.39 3.69 4.21
CA HIS A 123 -3.55 4.34 5.51
C HIS A 123 -2.46 5.38 5.70
N SER A 124 -2.82 6.65 5.98
CA SER A 124 -1.83 7.69 6.28
C SER A 124 -0.68 7.76 5.27
N GLY A 125 -0.98 7.63 3.98
CA GLY A 125 0.04 7.45 2.94
C GLY A 125 0.95 8.65 2.73
N ALA A 126 2.26 8.42 2.51
CA ALA A 126 3.22 9.45 2.13
C ALA A 126 3.10 9.81 0.64
N LEU A 127 1.87 10.18 0.20
CA LEU A 127 1.44 10.16 -1.20
C LEU A 127 2.16 11.17 -2.10
N LEU A 128 2.57 12.32 -1.56
CA LEU A 128 3.28 13.36 -2.31
C LEU A 128 4.76 13.48 -1.90
N TYR A 129 5.27 12.53 -1.12
CA TYR A 129 6.65 12.57 -0.66
C TYR A 129 7.66 12.68 -1.80
N PRO A 130 7.58 11.90 -2.90
CA PRO A 130 8.52 12.02 -4.00
C PRO A 130 8.49 13.39 -4.70
N ASN A 131 7.38 14.11 -4.61
CA ASN A 131 7.19 15.43 -5.23
C ASN A 131 7.66 16.60 -4.35
N GLY A 132 8.45 16.34 -3.32
CA GLY A 132 8.90 17.34 -2.36
C GLY A 132 7.91 17.63 -1.24
N GLY A 133 6.88 16.79 -1.09
CA GLY A 133 5.89 16.87 -0.01
C GLY A 133 6.40 16.35 1.35
N ALA A 134 7.71 16.11 1.50
CA ALA A 134 8.27 15.77 2.80
C ALA A 134 8.12 16.94 3.77
N PRO A 135 7.74 16.69 5.03
CA PRO A 135 7.86 17.69 6.07
C PRO A 135 9.32 18.17 6.10
N ARG A 136 9.56 19.45 5.95
CA ARG A 136 10.91 20.06 5.87
C ARG A 136 11.79 19.75 7.08
N ASP A 137 11.19 19.28 8.17
CA ASP A 137 11.81 19.01 9.47
C ASP A 137 11.90 17.52 9.83
N SER A 138 11.66 16.61 8.89
CA SER A 138 11.68 15.19 9.23
C SER A 138 13.09 14.65 9.26
N SER A 139 13.67 14.58 10.45
CA SER A 139 14.85 13.76 10.78
C SER A 139 14.65 12.26 10.44
N LEU A 140 13.42 11.86 10.10
CA LEU A 140 13.03 10.50 9.69
C LEU A 140 13.56 10.13 8.30
N PHE A 141 13.81 11.11 7.44
CA PHE A 141 14.25 10.89 6.07
C PHE A 141 15.67 11.43 5.94
N GLY A 142 16.66 10.53 5.96
CA GLY A 142 18.06 10.91 5.71
C GLY A 142 18.15 11.62 4.36
N THR A 143 18.81 12.77 4.33
CA THR A 143 19.02 13.59 3.12
C THR A 143 19.73 12.82 1.99
N HIS A 144 20.35 11.68 2.33
CA HIS A 144 21.08 10.84 1.39
C HIS A 144 20.22 9.75 0.74
N GLU A 145 19.10 9.33 1.35
CA GLU A 145 18.28 8.24 0.82
C GLU A 145 17.40 8.67 -0.36
N TYR A 146 16.87 9.89 -0.32
CA TYR A 146 15.99 10.37 -1.39
C TYR A 146 16.62 10.27 -2.79
N PRO A 147 17.87 10.75 -3.03
CA PRO A 147 18.50 10.63 -4.34
C PRO A 147 18.77 9.18 -4.78
N GLN A 148 19.02 8.27 -3.84
CA GLN A 148 19.23 6.86 -4.14
C GLN A 148 17.92 6.17 -4.57
N ILE A 149 16.82 6.55 -3.95
CA ILE A 149 15.50 5.96 -4.22
C ILE A 149 14.88 6.58 -5.48
N PHE A 150 14.74 7.90 -5.51
CA PHE A 150 13.95 8.62 -6.51
C PHE A 150 14.81 9.33 -7.59
N GLY A 151 16.12 9.31 -7.43
CA GLY A 151 17.03 10.05 -8.32
C GLY A 151 17.36 11.46 -7.81
N ARG A 152 18.32 12.10 -8.48
CA ARG A 152 18.79 13.46 -8.15
C ARG A 152 17.92 14.55 -8.78
N SER A 153 17.14 14.22 -9.79
CA SER A 153 16.19 15.10 -10.45
C SER A 153 14.84 15.08 -9.76
N SER A 154 13.97 16.01 -10.12
CA SER A 154 12.59 16.00 -9.61
C SER A 154 11.89 14.70 -9.97
N ALA A 155 11.18 14.12 -9.02
CA ALA A 155 10.32 12.95 -9.26
C ALA A 155 9.00 13.31 -9.97
N VAL A 156 8.66 14.60 -10.05
CA VAL A 156 7.44 15.07 -10.72
C VAL A 156 7.45 14.64 -12.20
N GLY A 157 6.36 14.03 -12.64
CA GLY A 157 6.22 13.54 -14.00
C GLY A 157 6.93 12.20 -14.28
N THR A 158 7.41 11.52 -13.27
CA THR A 158 8.03 10.19 -13.38
C THR A 158 7.12 9.10 -12.80
N ASP A 159 7.54 7.83 -12.89
CA ASP A 159 6.87 6.69 -12.25
C ASP A 159 6.84 6.74 -10.73
N HIS A 160 7.55 7.66 -10.11
CA HIS A 160 7.52 7.90 -8.67
C HIS A 160 6.39 8.87 -8.28
N ASP A 161 5.85 9.62 -9.22
CA ASP A 161 4.79 10.60 -9.02
C ASP A 161 3.41 9.95 -9.18
N LEU A 162 2.67 9.79 -8.09
CA LEU A 162 1.33 9.21 -8.12
C LEU A 162 0.34 10.03 -8.96
N LEU A 163 0.51 11.35 -9.00
CA LEU A 163 -0.37 12.22 -9.81
C LEU A 163 -0.09 12.01 -11.30
N HIS A 164 1.17 11.82 -11.67
CA HIS A 164 1.54 11.46 -13.04
C HIS A 164 0.98 10.08 -13.44
N LEU A 165 1.17 9.06 -12.60
CA LEU A 165 0.63 7.72 -12.85
C LEU A 165 -0.90 7.73 -13.00
N ALA A 166 -1.60 8.53 -12.18
CA ALA A 166 -3.04 8.68 -12.28
C ALA A 166 -3.47 9.38 -13.57
N ALA A 167 -2.76 10.45 -13.97
CA ALA A 167 -3.06 11.23 -15.17
C ALA A 167 -2.77 10.48 -16.47
N THR A 168 -1.72 9.65 -16.47
CA THR A 168 -1.28 8.87 -17.65
C THR A 168 -1.78 7.43 -17.64
N PHE A 169 -2.70 7.08 -16.71
CA PHE A 169 -3.21 5.72 -16.60
C PHE A 169 -3.84 5.24 -17.91
N PRO A 170 -3.40 4.09 -18.46
CA PRO A 170 -3.85 3.64 -19.77
C PRO A 170 -5.36 3.37 -19.79
N ALA A 171 -6.08 3.98 -20.75
CA ALA A 171 -7.54 3.90 -20.85
C ALA A 171 -8.06 2.46 -21.09
N ASN A 172 -7.23 1.62 -21.70
CA ASN A 172 -7.55 0.22 -22.01
C ASN A 172 -7.18 -0.78 -20.89
N LYS A 173 -6.69 -0.29 -19.75
CA LYS A 173 -6.33 -1.14 -18.60
C LYS A 173 -7.37 -1.05 -17.48
N PRO A 174 -7.57 -2.14 -16.72
CA PRO A 174 -8.50 -2.14 -15.60
C PRO A 174 -7.97 -1.29 -14.46
N ARG A 175 -8.75 -0.31 -14.02
CA ARG A 175 -8.40 0.50 -12.84
C ARG A 175 -8.66 -0.30 -11.56
N PRO A 176 -7.77 -0.22 -10.56
CA PRO A 176 -8.05 -0.81 -9.26
C PRO A 176 -9.14 -0.01 -8.53
N ARG A 177 -9.90 -0.66 -7.66
CA ARG A 177 -10.68 0.02 -6.62
C ARG A 177 -9.71 0.60 -5.59
N ILE A 178 -9.92 1.84 -5.14
CA ILE A 178 -8.97 2.55 -4.28
C ILE A 178 -9.69 3.06 -3.02
N LEU A 179 -9.10 2.74 -1.86
CA LEU A 179 -9.47 3.28 -0.55
C LEU A 179 -8.27 4.03 0.05
N ILE A 180 -8.47 5.26 0.46
CA ILE A 180 -7.46 6.08 1.14
C ILE A 180 -8.08 6.59 2.43
N ASP A 181 -7.37 6.48 3.53
CA ASP A 181 -7.75 7.13 4.78
C ASP A 181 -6.55 7.74 5.50
N CYS A 182 -6.81 8.73 6.36
CA CYS A 182 -5.80 9.41 7.14
C CYS A 182 -6.41 9.96 8.44
N GLY A 183 -5.62 9.91 9.51
CA GLY A 183 -6.00 10.53 10.77
C GLY A 183 -6.04 12.06 10.68
N THR A 184 -7.00 12.70 11.35
CA THR A 184 -7.14 14.17 11.36
C THR A 184 -5.99 14.86 12.10
N GLU A 185 -5.32 14.16 13.01
CA GLU A 185 -4.15 14.62 13.76
C GLU A 185 -2.81 14.10 13.18
N ASP A 186 -2.88 13.44 12.01
CA ASP A 186 -1.70 12.91 11.32
C ASP A 186 -0.92 14.02 10.63
N PHE A 187 0.41 14.02 10.75
CA PHE A 187 1.26 15.00 10.09
C PHE A 187 1.23 14.93 8.55
N LEU A 188 0.70 13.84 7.98
CA LEU A 188 0.49 13.65 6.54
C LEU A 188 -0.93 14.02 6.07
N ILE A 189 -1.80 14.51 6.96
CA ILE A 189 -3.21 14.79 6.63
C ILE A 189 -3.35 15.75 5.44
N ASP A 190 -2.62 16.86 5.46
CA ASP A 190 -2.69 17.86 4.38
C ASP A 190 -2.20 17.29 3.04
N GLN A 191 -1.18 16.45 3.06
CA GLN A 191 -0.66 15.76 1.90
C GLN A 191 -1.70 14.78 1.32
N ASN A 192 -2.41 14.04 2.18
CA ASN A 192 -3.49 13.12 1.78
C ASN A 192 -4.69 13.88 1.20
N ARG A 193 -5.09 15.00 1.80
CA ARG A 193 -6.13 15.91 1.28
C ARG A 193 -5.77 16.44 -0.11
N GLN A 194 -4.53 16.93 -0.28
CA GLN A 194 -4.03 17.46 -1.55
C GLN A 194 -4.00 16.38 -2.63
N ALA A 195 -3.52 15.17 -2.31
CA ALA A 195 -3.49 14.04 -3.23
C ALA A 195 -4.91 13.63 -3.65
N SER A 196 -5.84 13.46 -2.70
CA SER A 196 -7.23 13.14 -2.98
C SER A 196 -7.91 14.19 -3.87
N ALA A 197 -7.72 15.48 -3.58
CA ALA A 197 -8.25 16.55 -4.39
C ALA A 197 -7.67 16.53 -5.83
N ALA A 198 -6.38 16.23 -5.98
CA ALA A 198 -5.74 16.10 -7.27
C ALA A 198 -6.25 14.87 -8.04
N PHE A 199 -6.41 13.73 -7.40
CA PHE A 199 -6.98 12.51 -7.99
C PHE A 199 -8.41 12.75 -8.50
N LYS A 200 -9.26 13.45 -7.73
CA LYS A 200 -10.61 13.84 -8.17
C LYS A 200 -10.56 14.70 -9.44
N ARG A 201 -9.66 15.68 -9.51
CA ARG A 201 -9.50 16.54 -10.71
C ARG A 201 -9.03 15.76 -11.95
N ILE A 202 -8.19 14.74 -11.74
CA ILE A 202 -7.70 13.85 -12.82
C ILE A 202 -8.78 12.83 -13.23
N GLY A 203 -9.85 12.67 -12.46
CA GLY A 203 -10.90 11.68 -12.70
C GLY A 203 -10.52 10.26 -12.23
N LEU A 204 -9.58 10.12 -11.28
CA LEU A 204 -9.29 8.86 -10.63
C LEU A 204 -10.33 8.58 -9.55
N ALA A 205 -11.19 7.61 -9.80
CA ALA A 205 -12.21 7.18 -8.84
C ALA A 205 -11.53 6.56 -7.60
N HIS A 206 -11.85 7.07 -6.40
CA HIS A 206 -11.36 6.55 -5.13
C HIS A 206 -12.29 6.94 -4.00
N SER A 207 -12.29 6.15 -2.91
CA SER A 207 -12.88 6.52 -1.63
C SER A 207 -11.80 7.21 -0.78
N TYR A 208 -12.11 8.36 -0.20
CA TYR A 208 -11.25 9.07 0.74
C TYR A 208 -12.00 9.32 2.04
N ARG A 209 -11.39 8.95 3.17
CA ARG A 209 -11.99 9.06 4.51
C ARG A 209 -11.00 9.68 5.48
N GLU A 210 -11.52 10.41 6.45
CA GLU A 210 -10.74 10.96 7.57
C GLU A 210 -11.40 10.53 8.88
N PHE A 211 -10.57 10.16 9.85
CA PHE A 211 -11.02 9.77 11.17
C PHE A 211 -10.12 10.45 12.22
N SER A 212 -10.61 10.62 13.46
CA SER A 212 -9.75 11.06 14.55
C SER A 212 -8.63 10.06 14.80
N GLY A 213 -7.40 10.56 14.94
CA GLY A 213 -6.20 9.78 15.19
C GLY A 213 -4.98 10.35 14.50
N ALA A 214 -3.81 9.91 14.95
CA ALA A 214 -2.51 10.39 14.51
C ALA A 214 -1.75 9.34 13.71
N HIS A 215 -0.52 9.65 13.27
CA HIS A 215 0.38 8.76 12.53
C HIS A 215 0.96 7.66 13.44
N ASN A 216 0.14 6.72 13.87
CA ASN A 216 0.53 5.68 14.82
C ASN A 216 -0.21 4.35 14.61
N TRP A 217 0.29 3.31 15.28
CA TRP A 217 -0.24 1.97 15.17
C TRP A 217 -1.64 1.80 15.78
N ASP A 218 -2.05 2.63 16.73
CA ASP A 218 -3.41 2.58 17.30
C ASP A 218 -4.45 2.94 16.23
N TYR A 219 -4.15 3.96 15.40
CA TYR A 219 -4.97 4.31 14.24
C TYR A 219 -5.02 3.16 13.22
N TRP A 220 -3.88 2.62 12.83
CA TRP A 220 -3.81 1.59 11.80
C TRP A 220 -4.40 0.25 12.24
N ASP A 221 -4.28 -0.13 13.52
CA ASP A 221 -4.95 -1.33 14.07
C ASP A 221 -6.48 -1.26 13.91
N ILE A 222 -7.05 -0.09 14.17
CA ILE A 222 -8.50 0.10 14.05
C ILE A 222 -8.94 0.03 12.58
N HIS A 223 -8.24 0.77 11.70
CA HIS A 223 -8.71 1.00 10.33
C HIS A 223 -8.36 -0.12 9.35
N ILE A 224 -7.40 -1.00 9.65
CA ILE A 224 -7.12 -2.17 8.80
C ILE A 224 -8.33 -3.10 8.64
N ARG A 225 -9.25 -3.14 9.61
CA ARG A 225 -10.48 -3.94 9.53
C ARG A 225 -11.34 -3.51 8.35
N ALA A 226 -11.61 -2.22 8.23
CA ALA A 226 -12.38 -1.67 7.11
C ALA A 226 -11.69 -1.88 5.76
N ALA A 227 -10.34 -1.87 5.73
CA ALA A 227 -9.57 -2.17 4.53
C ALA A 227 -9.67 -3.65 4.12
N ILE A 228 -9.65 -4.59 5.08
CA ILE A 228 -9.88 -6.02 4.81
C ILE A 228 -11.27 -6.23 4.19
N ASP A 229 -12.31 -5.65 4.78
CA ASP A 229 -13.68 -5.75 4.27
C ASP A 229 -13.82 -5.11 2.88
N PHE A 230 -13.19 -3.96 2.66
CA PHE A 230 -13.10 -3.33 1.34
C PHE A 230 -12.48 -4.24 0.28
N HIS A 231 -11.41 -4.95 0.59
CA HIS A 231 -10.76 -5.85 -0.35
C HIS A 231 -11.65 -7.05 -0.71
N LEU A 232 -12.34 -7.60 0.26
CA LEU A 232 -13.24 -8.75 0.07
C LEU A 232 -14.62 -8.37 -0.48
N ASN A 233 -14.92 -7.08 -0.75
CA ASN A 233 -16.26 -6.59 -1.05
C ASN A 233 -17.30 -6.93 0.03
N ASP A 234 -16.85 -7.07 1.27
CA ASP A 234 -17.72 -7.36 2.40
C ASP A 234 -18.35 -6.05 2.90
N THR A 235 -19.64 -5.86 2.64
CA THR A 235 -20.36 -4.64 3.02
C THR A 235 -20.98 -4.72 4.41
N THR A 236 -20.80 -5.80 5.15
CA THR A 236 -21.49 -6.05 6.42
C THR A 236 -20.99 -5.17 7.58
N ASN A 237 -19.83 -4.52 7.46
CA ASN A 237 -19.21 -3.69 8.51
C ASN A 237 -18.96 -2.22 8.10
N VAL A 238 -19.72 -1.67 7.15
CA VAL A 238 -19.45 -0.31 6.61
C VAL A 238 -20.01 0.82 7.49
N GLU A 239 -20.69 0.50 8.57
CA GLU A 239 -21.22 1.48 9.53
C GLU A 239 -20.69 1.20 10.96
N ALA A 240 -19.56 1.80 11.30
CA ALA A 240 -19.18 2.06 12.70
C ALA A 240 -18.11 3.15 12.76
#